data_97d0ded9b156a1249cfdb4c7fd30468b
#
_entry.id   97d0ded9b156a1249cfdb4c7fd30468b
#
_cell.length_a   1.000
_cell.length_b   1.000
_cell.length_c   1.000
_cell.angle_alpha   90.00
_cell.angle_beta   90.00
_cell.angle_gamma   90.00
#
_symmetry.space_group_name_H-M   'P 1'
#
loop_
_entity.id
_entity.type
_entity.pdbx_description
1 polymer ?
#
loop_
_entity_poly.entity_id
_entity_poly.type
_entity_poly.pdbx_seq_one_letter_code
_entity_poly.pdbx_strand_id
1 'polypeptide(L)'
;SSDLLSCNPQSEISKITDLTIEIDSGPELLAGSTRLKSGTAQKMVLNMISTITMIRLGKTFGNLMVDLQITNGKLRDRAIRIVEKATGASRAAAEKALSESGHEVKVAILMLLLNIDADLARERLRASQNRVREALN
;
A
#
# COMPACT_ATOMS: atom_id res chain seq x y z
N SER A 1 -14.56 -14.04 14.92
CA SER A 1 -13.24 -14.66 14.77
C SER A 1 -12.23 -13.95 15.65
N SER A 2 -11.26 -14.72 16.13
CA SER A 2 -10.15 -14.22 16.93
C SER A 2 -8.83 -14.58 16.23
N ASP A 3 -7.97 -13.57 16.05
CA ASP A 3 -6.67 -13.74 15.41
C ASP A 3 -5.57 -13.51 16.45
N LEU A 4 -4.57 -14.38 16.46
CA LEU A 4 -3.44 -14.31 17.39
C LEU A 4 -2.12 -14.09 16.65
N LEU A 5 -1.33 -13.14 17.13
CA LEU A 5 0.09 -13.01 16.81
C LEU A 5 0.89 -13.21 18.09
N SER A 6 1.63 -14.29 18.19
CA SER A 6 2.38 -14.70 19.39
C SER A 6 3.87 -14.88 19.09
N CYS A 7 4.72 -14.51 20.03
CA CYS A 7 6.14 -14.86 20.03
C CYS A 7 6.46 -16.01 21.02
N ASN A 8 5.44 -16.78 21.38
CA ASN A 8 5.57 -17.98 22.18
C ASN A 8 4.94 -19.16 21.42
N PRO A 9 5.74 -19.95 20.69
CA PRO A 9 5.22 -21.10 19.93
C PRO A 9 4.50 -22.12 20.81
N GLN A 10 3.44 -22.71 20.26
CA GLN A 10 2.60 -23.73 20.91
C GLN A 10 1.95 -23.25 22.23
N SER A 11 1.62 -21.96 22.32
CA SER A 11 0.94 -21.41 23.48
C SER A 11 -0.48 -21.95 23.65
N GLU A 12 -0.98 -22.04 24.90
CA GLU A 12 -2.34 -22.51 25.15
C GLU A 12 -3.40 -21.63 24.44
N ILE A 13 -3.17 -20.33 24.32
CA ILE A 13 -4.07 -19.41 23.62
C ILE A 13 -4.15 -19.69 22.11
N SER A 14 -3.11 -20.27 21.52
CA SER A 14 -3.11 -20.64 20.09
C SER A 14 -4.12 -21.75 19.78
N LYS A 15 -4.50 -22.55 20.77
CA LYS A 15 -5.44 -23.65 20.61
C LYS A 15 -6.90 -23.21 20.53
N ILE A 16 -7.20 -21.97 20.91
CA ILE A 16 -8.57 -21.43 20.98
C ILE A 16 -8.81 -20.26 20.02
N THR A 17 -7.85 -19.97 19.18
CA THR A 17 -7.96 -18.88 18.18
C THR A 17 -8.19 -19.45 16.78
N ASP A 18 -8.95 -18.72 15.96
CA ASP A 18 -9.31 -19.14 14.59
C ASP A 18 -8.13 -19.08 13.63
N LEU A 19 -7.27 -18.06 13.80
CA LEU A 19 -6.04 -17.89 13.03
C LEU A 19 -4.89 -17.57 13.97
N THR A 20 -3.79 -18.30 13.83
CA THR A 20 -2.61 -18.09 14.66
C THR A 20 -1.37 -17.89 13.80
N ILE A 21 -0.61 -16.83 14.10
CA ILE A 21 0.74 -16.59 13.60
C ILE A 21 1.69 -16.68 14.79
N GLU A 22 2.52 -17.70 14.81
CA GLU A 22 3.52 -17.91 15.86
C GLU A 22 4.92 -17.64 15.32
N ILE A 23 5.71 -16.91 16.09
CA ILE A 23 7.08 -16.54 15.73
C ILE A 23 8.01 -17.00 16.85
N ASP A 24 8.94 -17.89 16.53
CA ASP A 24 10.04 -18.18 17.44
C ASP A 24 11.11 -17.12 17.32
N SER A 25 11.08 -16.12 18.19
CA SER A 25 12.09 -15.06 18.26
C SER A 25 13.33 -15.46 19.06
N GLY A 26 13.29 -16.64 19.70
CA GLY A 26 14.34 -17.09 20.63
C GLY A 26 14.45 -16.22 21.90
N PRO A 27 15.41 -16.50 22.78
CA PRO A 27 15.59 -15.76 24.03
C PRO A 27 15.95 -14.29 23.76
N GLU A 28 15.46 -13.42 24.62
CA GLU A 28 15.81 -11.99 24.58
C GLU A 28 17.25 -11.74 25.05
N LEU A 29 17.90 -10.71 24.51
CA LEU A 29 19.23 -10.30 24.96
C LEU A 29 19.24 -9.90 26.42
N LEU A 30 18.18 -9.22 26.87
CA LEU A 30 17.92 -8.96 28.29
C LEU A 30 16.72 -9.81 28.70
N ALA A 31 16.91 -10.76 29.61
CA ALA A 31 15.87 -11.67 30.05
C ALA A 31 14.58 -10.93 30.47
N GLY A 32 13.45 -11.31 29.89
CA GLY A 32 12.13 -10.72 30.14
C GLY A 32 11.86 -9.40 29.39
N SER A 33 12.80 -8.84 28.64
CA SER A 33 12.61 -7.61 27.86
C SER A 33 11.99 -7.90 26.48
N THR A 34 10.75 -8.36 26.44
CA THR A 34 10.04 -8.77 25.21
C THR A 34 9.82 -7.64 24.19
N ARG A 35 10.07 -6.38 24.54
CA ARG A 35 10.05 -5.24 23.63
C ARG A 35 11.16 -5.29 22.56
N LEU A 36 12.21 -6.09 22.75
CA LEU A 36 13.37 -6.15 21.87
C LEU A 36 13.09 -7.04 20.65
N LYS A 37 13.36 -8.34 20.74
CA LYS A 37 13.20 -9.27 19.62
C LYS A 37 11.73 -9.54 19.31
N SER A 38 10.97 -9.94 20.33
CA SER A 38 9.54 -10.26 20.16
C SER A 38 8.73 -9.06 19.67
N GLY A 39 8.89 -7.90 20.28
CA GLY A 39 8.20 -6.68 19.83
C GLY A 39 8.61 -6.24 18.42
N THR A 40 9.88 -6.43 18.04
CA THR A 40 10.34 -6.16 16.67
C THR A 40 9.73 -7.13 15.68
N ALA A 41 9.70 -8.42 16.01
CA ALA A 41 9.10 -9.45 15.15
C ALA A 41 7.59 -9.19 14.93
N GLN A 42 6.85 -8.88 15.99
CA GLN A 42 5.43 -8.52 15.89
C GLN A 42 5.21 -7.30 15.00
N LYS A 43 5.99 -6.24 15.18
CA LYS A 43 5.93 -5.06 14.32
C LYS A 43 6.15 -5.41 12.85
N MET A 44 7.12 -6.26 12.54
CA MET A 44 7.39 -6.69 11.17
C MET A 44 6.20 -7.44 10.57
N VAL A 45 5.58 -8.36 11.29
CA VAL A 45 4.40 -9.10 10.81
C VAL A 45 3.22 -8.15 10.58
N LEU A 46 2.93 -7.25 11.51
CA LEU A 46 1.85 -6.26 11.34
C LEU A 46 2.09 -5.36 10.12
N ASN A 47 3.34 -4.95 9.88
CA ASN A 47 3.71 -4.19 8.68
C ASN A 47 3.53 -5.02 7.40
N MET A 48 3.88 -6.32 7.41
CA MET A 48 3.64 -7.22 6.28
C MET A 48 2.15 -7.36 5.99
N ILE A 49 1.32 -7.62 7.00
CA ILE A 49 -0.13 -7.72 6.86
C ILE A 49 -0.71 -6.43 6.26
N SER A 50 -0.38 -5.29 6.85
CA SER A 50 -0.83 -3.97 6.37
C SER A 50 -0.40 -3.72 4.92
N THR A 51 0.86 -3.96 4.60
CA THR A 51 1.41 -3.72 3.25
C THR A 51 0.74 -4.62 2.21
N ILE A 52 0.62 -5.93 2.50
CA ILE A 52 -0.04 -6.88 1.58
C ILE A 52 -1.50 -6.51 1.37
N THR A 53 -2.20 -6.11 2.43
CA THR A 53 -3.59 -5.64 2.35
C THR A 53 -3.71 -4.43 1.43
N MET A 54 -2.85 -3.43 1.57
CA MET A 54 -2.86 -2.24 0.69
C MET A 54 -2.54 -2.59 -0.76
N ILE A 55 -1.62 -3.52 -1.01
CA ILE A 55 -1.32 -4.03 -2.35
C ILE A 55 -2.55 -4.72 -2.95
N ARG A 56 -3.19 -5.62 -2.20
CA ARG A 56 -4.40 -6.33 -2.64
C ARG A 56 -5.58 -5.41 -2.91
N LEU A 57 -5.71 -4.34 -2.16
CA LEU A 57 -6.72 -3.28 -2.39
C LEU A 57 -6.39 -2.36 -3.59
N GLY A 58 -5.32 -2.63 -4.34
CA GLY A 58 -4.95 -1.83 -5.49
C GLY A 58 -4.45 -0.43 -5.15
N LYS A 59 -3.93 -0.23 -3.92
CA LYS A 59 -3.41 1.07 -3.47
C LYS A 59 -1.97 1.33 -3.89
N THR A 60 -1.37 0.39 -4.61
CA THR A 60 0.01 0.48 -5.09
C THR A 60 0.08 0.25 -6.61
N PHE A 61 1.11 0.85 -7.22
CA PHE A 61 1.53 0.59 -8.59
C PHE A 61 3.05 0.45 -8.60
N GLY A 62 3.57 -0.75 -8.89
CA GLY A 62 4.96 -1.07 -8.62
C GLY A 62 5.27 -0.91 -7.12
N ASN A 63 6.30 -0.14 -6.80
CA ASN A 63 6.69 0.22 -5.43
C ASN A 63 6.15 1.59 -4.98
N LEU A 64 5.21 2.17 -5.74
CA LEU A 64 4.64 3.49 -5.47
C LEU A 64 3.27 3.34 -4.80
N MET A 65 3.02 4.11 -3.74
CA MET A 65 1.70 4.24 -3.14
C MET A 65 0.92 5.29 -3.93
N VAL A 66 -0.05 4.85 -4.75
CA VAL A 66 -0.78 5.71 -5.70
C VAL A 66 -2.16 6.16 -5.20
N ASP A 67 -2.54 5.76 -4.01
CA ASP A 67 -3.86 6.05 -3.42
C ASP A 67 -3.71 7.06 -2.27
N LEU A 68 -3.17 8.22 -2.56
CA LEU A 68 -3.01 9.30 -1.59
C LEU A 68 -4.04 10.42 -1.81
N GLN A 69 -4.50 11.02 -0.72
CA GLN A 69 -5.34 12.21 -0.74
C GLN A 69 -4.47 13.46 -0.63
N ILE A 70 -4.70 14.42 -1.52
CA ILE A 70 -3.92 15.67 -1.57
C ILE A 70 -4.61 16.72 -0.69
N THR A 71 -4.16 16.83 0.55
CA THR A 71 -4.72 17.78 1.53
C THR A 71 -3.84 19.02 1.76
N ASN A 72 -2.60 19.02 1.24
CA ASN A 72 -1.66 20.13 1.40
C ASN A 72 -0.62 20.14 0.28
N GLY A 73 0.19 21.21 0.23
CA GLY A 73 1.22 21.41 -0.81
C GLY A 73 2.29 20.32 -0.84
N LYS A 74 2.72 19.79 0.32
CA LYS A 74 3.69 18.69 0.41
C LYS A 74 3.13 17.40 -0.23
N LEU A 75 1.87 17.08 0.01
CA LEU A 75 1.22 15.92 -0.59
C LEU A 75 0.98 16.11 -2.09
N ARG A 76 0.70 17.34 -2.53
CA ARG A 76 0.62 17.66 -3.96
C ARG A 76 1.96 17.42 -4.67
N ASP A 77 3.05 17.91 -4.14
CA ASP A 77 4.39 17.68 -4.71
C ASP A 77 4.76 16.20 -4.72
N ARG A 78 4.40 15.47 -3.67
CA ARG A 78 4.55 14.00 -3.62
C ARG A 78 3.73 13.30 -4.70
N ALA A 79 2.47 13.71 -4.93
CA ALA A 79 1.61 13.15 -5.96
C ALA A 79 2.21 13.35 -7.37
N ILE A 80 2.70 14.55 -7.66
CA ILE A 80 3.38 14.86 -8.94
C ILE A 80 4.56 13.92 -9.14
N ARG A 81 5.46 13.81 -8.15
CA ARG A 81 6.60 12.88 -8.22
C ARG A 81 6.22 11.42 -8.40
N ILE A 82 5.10 11.00 -7.85
CA ILE A 82 4.58 9.65 -8.05
C ILE A 82 4.15 9.47 -9.51
N VAL A 83 3.40 10.43 -10.08
CA VAL A 83 2.98 10.39 -11.49
C VAL A 83 4.21 10.40 -12.41
N GLU A 84 5.20 11.29 -12.19
CA GLU A 84 6.46 11.30 -12.94
C GLU A 84 7.15 9.92 -12.93
N LYS A 85 7.31 9.32 -11.73
CA LYS A 85 7.98 8.02 -11.58
C LYS A 85 7.19 6.86 -12.19
N ALA A 86 5.87 6.92 -12.13
CA ALA A 86 5.01 5.86 -12.65
C ALA A 86 4.93 5.86 -14.18
N THR A 87 5.05 7.04 -14.80
CA THR A 87 4.79 7.22 -16.24
C THR A 87 6.03 7.58 -17.06
N GLY A 88 7.09 8.08 -16.41
CA GLY A 88 8.25 8.68 -17.11
C GLY A 88 7.98 10.06 -17.70
N ALA A 89 6.80 10.64 -17.46
CA ALA A 89 6.44 11.95 -17.99
C ALA A 89 7.21 13.08 -17.32
N SER A 90 7.30 14.24 -17.99
CA SER A 90 7.87 15.43 -17.41
C SER A 90 7.00 15.96 -16.27
N ARG A 91 7.60 16.75 -15.35
CA ARG A 91 6.88 17.39 -14.25
C ARG A 91 5.68 18.19 -14.72
N ALA A 92 5.84 18.98 -15.78
CA ALA A 92 4.75 19.78 -16.34
C ALA A 92 3.58 18.91 -16.84
N ALA A 93 3.87 17.80 -17.51
CA ALA A 93 2.86 16.84 -17.97
C ALA A 93 2.17 16.16 -16.78
N ALA A 94 2.91 15.77 -15.74
CA ALA A 94 2.38 15.17 -14.54
C ALA A 94 1.47 16.13 -13.75
N GLU A 95 1.87 17.41 -13.62
CA GLU A 95 1.06 18.45 -12.98
C GLU A 95 -0.25 18.70 -13.75
N LYS A 96 -0.18 18.78 -15.07
CA LYS A 96 -1.35 18.95 -15.94
C LYS A 96 -2.32 17.77 -15.78
N ALA A 97 -1.84 16.54 -15.93
CA ALA A 97 -2.65 15.35 -15.80
C ALA A 97 -3.28 15.23 -14.39
N LEU A 98 -2.52 15.57 -13.34
CA LEU A 98 -3.02 15.57 -11.97
C LEU A 98 -4.13 16.62 -11.76
N SER A 99 -4.02 17.80 -12.38
CA SER A 99 -5.07 18.81 -12.34
C SER A 99 -6.32 18.37 -13.10
N GLU A 100 -6.16 17.84 -14.32
CA GLU A 100 -7.25 17.38 -15.18
C GLU A 100 -7.98 16.16 -14.60
N SER A 101 -7.27 15.30 -13.84
CA SER A 101 -7.85 14.15 -13.15
C SER A 101 -8.64 14.52 -11.89
N GLY A 102 -8.72 15.80 -11.49
CA GLY A 102 -9.31 16.17 -10.20
C GLY A 102 -8.46 15.74 -9.00
N HIS A 103 -7.14 15.72 -9.17
CA HIS A 103 -6.15 15.29 -8.16
C HIS A 103 -6.15 13.78 -7.83
N GLU A 104 -6.73 12.97 -8.69
CA GLU A 104 -6.71 11.51 -8.59
C GLU A 104 -5.44 10.93 -9.24
N VAL A 105 -4.47 10.53 -8.43
CA VAL A 105 -3.15 10.06 -8.91
C VAL A 105 -3.27 8.86 -9.86
N LYS A 106 -4.12 7.88 -9.55
CA LYS A 106 -4.33 6.70 -10.41
C LYS A 106 -4.91 7.07 -11.78
N VAL A 107 -5.85 8.02 -11.81
CA VAL A 107 -6.44 8.55 -13.04
C VAL A 107 -5.39 9.24 -13.87
N ALA A 108 -4.60 10.15 -13.26
CA ALA A 108 -3.52 10.87 -13.94
C ALA A 108 -2.48 9.90 -14.55
N ILE A 109 -2.13 8.81 -13.84
CA ILE A 109 -1.23 7.78 -14.36
C ILE A 109 -1.82 7.11 -15.62
N LEU A 110 -3.09 6.70 -15.59
CA LEU A 110 -3.73 6.07 -16.74
C LEU A 110 -3.89 7.03 -17.92
N MET A 111 -4.26 8.29 -17.67
CA MET A 111 -4.33 9.31 -18.72
C MET A 111 -3.01 9.41 -19.49
N LEU A 112 -1.89 9.45 -18.79
CA LEU A 112 -0.57 9.58 -19.41
C LEU A 112 -0.09 8.30 -20.09
N LEU A 113 -0.31 7.13 -19.49
CA LEU A 113 0.18 5.86 -20.03
C LEU A 113 -0.65 5.40 -21.24
N LEU A 114 -1.96 5.67 -21.25
CA LEU A 114 -2.88 5.22 -22.31
C LEU A 114 -3.23 6.34 -23.29
N ASN A 115 -2.82 7.60 -23.03
CA ASN A 115 -3.21 8.78 -23.80
C ASN A 115 -4.75 8.91 -23.94
N ILE A 116 -5.47 8.82 -22.82
CA ILE A 116 -6.93 8.91 -22.72
C ILE A 116 -7.33 10.07 -21.80
N ASP A 117 -8.60 10.47 -21.85
CA ASP A 117 -9.15 11.47 -20.94
C ASP A 117 -9.42 10.91 -19.53
N ALA A 118 -9.75 11.80 -18.60
CA ALA A 118 -9.97 11.44 -17.19
C ALA A 118 -11.22 10.56 -17.00
N ASP A 119 -12.26 10.72 -17.80
CA ASP A 119 -13.50 9.98 -17.63
C ASP A 119 -13.33 8.52 -18.07
N LEU A 120 -12.70 8.30 -19.20
CA LEU A 120 -12.36 6.95 -19.67
C LEU A 120 -11.35 6.27 -18.74
N ALA A 121 -10.40 7.03 -18.18
CA ALA A 121 -9.47 6.50 -17.18
C ALA A 121 -10.19 6.05 -15.90
N ARG A 122 -11.17 6.81 -15.43
CA ARG A 122 -12.01 6.41 -14.28
C ARG A 122 -12.86 5.18 -14.58
N GLU A 123 -13.45 5.09 -15.76
CA GLU A 123 -14.21 3.93 -16.18
C GLU A 123 -13.34 2.65 -16.16
N ARG A 124 -12.14 2.71 -16.75
CA ARG A 124 -11.19 1.60 -16.75
C ARG A 124 -10.77 1.20 -15.33
N LEU A 125 -10.51 2.16 -14.44
CA LEU A 125 -10.19 1.88 -13.05
C LEU A 125 -11.33 1.16 -12.32
N ARG A 126 -12.58 1.60 -12.52
CA ARG A 126 -13.75 0.94 -11.93
C ARG A 126 -13.90 -0.50 -12.42
N ALA A 127 -13.76 -0.73 -13.73
CA ALA A 127 -13.81 -2.06 -14.33
C ALA A 127 -12.70 -3.00 -13.79
N SER A 128 -11.55 -2.44 -13.41
CA SER A 128 -10.38 -3.15 -12.92
C SER A 128 -10.26 -3.13 -11.38
N GLN A 129 -11.36 -2.96 -10.65
CA GLN A 129 -11.37 -2.93 -9.18
C GLN A 129 -10.36 -1.93 -8.58
N ASN A 130 -10.21 -0.77 -9.22
CA ASN A 130 -9.26 0.29 -8.86
C ASN A 130 -7.77 -0.12 -8.89
N ARG A 131 -7.40 -1.12 -9.66
CA ARG A 131 -6.03 -1.59 -9.84
C ARG A 131 -5.45 -1.04 -11.13
N VAL A 132 -4.48 -0.13 -11.01
CA VAL A 132 -3.85 0.53 -12.17
C VAL A 132 -3.26 -0.48 -13.16
N ARG A 133 -2.58 -1.53 -12.67
CA ARG A 133 -1.96 -2.55 -13.54
C ARG A 133 -2.98 -3.27 -14.40
N GLU A 134 -4.13 -3.61 -13.85
CA GLU A 134 -5.21 -4.30 -14.56
C GLU A 134 -5.93 -3.36 -15.53
N ALA A 135 -6.03 -2.08 -15.19
CA ALA A 135 -6.63 -1.05 -16.03
C ALA A 135 -5.78 -0.68 -17.28
N LEU A 136 -4.51 -1.07 -17.30
CA LEU A 136 -3.62 -0.87 -18.46
C LEU A 136 -3.81 -1.92 -19.57
N ASN A 137 -4.41 -3.06 -19.24
CA ASN A 137 -4.72 -4.14 -20.18
C ASN A 137 -6.12 -3.94 -20.77
#